data_054c014463f0cf3b1df1b873764c9daf
#
_entry.id   054c014463f0cf3b1df1b873764c9daf
#
_cell.length_a   1.000
_cell.length_b   1.000
_cell.length_c   1.000
_cell.angle_alpha   90.00
_cell.angle_beta   90.00
_cell.angle_gamma   90.00
#
_symmetry.space_group_name_H-M   'P 1'
#
loop_
_entity.id
_entity.type
_entity.pdbx_description
1 polymer ?
#
loop_
_entity_poly.entity_id
_entity_poly.type
_entity_poly.pdbx_seq_one_letter_code
_entity_poly.pdbx_strand_id
1 'polypeptide(L)'
;NLAQFWDGRAADLMEQAQGPVQAAVEMSSTPERTVATLQSIPDYVAMFEEAFPGEADPVTFENMARAIEAFEATLITPNAPFDKYMGGDEAALTDDEKAGLALFMDSGCTACHGGILLGGSSYQRFGAVRNPGVELLPPEDRGRFNVTGDATDEYAFKVPVLRNVELTAPYFHTGKVWELGESVAVMGAAQLGKDFTPEELAQITSFLNSLTGDQPEVDYPVLPVHTADTPQPDPWVGVGAGSH
;
A
#
# COMPACT_ATOMS: atom_id res chain seq x y z
N ASN A 1 -7.71 -6.63 1.70
CA ASN A 1 -6.58 -6.94 0.79
C ASN A 1 -6.27 -8.43 0.80
N LEU A 2 -5.88 -8.96 -0.36
CA LEU A 2 -5.50 -10.38 -0.51
C LEU A 2 -4.16 -10.68 0.16
N ALA A 3 -3.22 -9.76 0.04
CA ALA A 3 -1.88 -9.79 0.62
C ALA A 3 -1.28 -8.38 0.61
N GLN A 4 -0.08 -8.21 1.13
CA GLN A 4 0.63 -6.93 1.15
C GLN A 4 1.76 -6.90 0.10
N PHE A 5 2.26 -5.70 -0.19
CA PHE A 5 3.12 -5.37 -1.33
C PHE A 5 2.45 -5.59 -2.70
N TRP A 6 3.07 -5.09 -3.76
CA TRP A 6 2.56 -5.20 -5.13
C TRP A 6 2.60 -6.63 -5.66
N ASP A 7 3.59 -7.40 -5.26
CA ASP A 7 3.82 -8.81 -5.62
C ASP A 7 3.13 -9.81 -4.69
N GLY A 8 2.61 -9.34 -3.55
CA GLY A 8 1.92 -10.16 -2.56
C GLY A 8 2.84 -11.06 -1.75
N ARG A 9 4.10 -10.64 -1.54
CA ARG A 9 5.09 -11.43 -0.79
C ARG A 9 4.85 -11.50 0.70
N ALA A 10 4.01 -10.65 1.29
CA ALA A 10 3.60 -10.72 2.69
C ALA A 10 2.10 -11.02 2.79
N ALA A 11 1.73 -11.97 3.65
CA ALA A 11 0.36 -12.45 3.78
C ALA A 11 -0.56 -11.43 4.47
N ASP A 12 -0.06 -10.69 5.44
CA ASP A 12 -0.81 -9.75 6.27
C ASP A 12 0.03 -8.50 6.63
N LEU A 13 -0.54 -7.61 7.42
CA LEU A 13 0.11 -6.38 7.85
C LEU A 13 1.27 -6.66 8.83
N MET A 14 1.15 -7.68 9.68
CA MET A 14 2.21 -8.07 10.60
C MET A 14 3.46 -8.52 9.83
N GLU A 15 3.30 -9.39 8.84
CA GLU A 15 4.42 -9.84 8.01
C GLU A 15 4.99 -8.68 7.17
N GLN A 16 4.13 -7.81 6.66
CA GLN A 16 4.56 -6.62 5.93
C GLN A 16 5.42 -5.69 6.80
N ALA A 17 5.00 -5.41 8.04
CA ALA A 17 5.71 -4.50 8.95
C ALA A 17 7.15 -4.92 9.26
N GLN A 18 7.45 -6.21 9.16
CA GLN A 18 8.80 -6.74 9.38
C GLN A 18 9.77 -6.41 8.22
N GLY A 19 9.23 -6.22 7.01
CA GLY A 19 10.02 -5.98 5.80
C GLY A 19 10.85 -4.70 5.87
N PRO A 20 10.22 -3.51 6.01
CA PRO A 20 10.91 -2.22 6.05
C PRO A 20 11.98 -2.12 7.14
N VAL A 21 11.75 -2.74 8.29
CA VAL A 21 12.71 -2.75 9.40
C VAL A 21 14.04 -3.42 8.99
N GLN A 22 13.96 -4.47 8.17
CA GLN A 22 15.11 -5.28 7.76
C GLN A 22 15.71 -4.84 6.42
N ALA A 23 14.93 -4.15 5.58
CA ALA A 23 15.37 -3.76 4.25
C ALA A 23 16.57 -2.80 4.30
N ALA A 24 17.66 -3.16 3.63
CA ALA A 24 18.92 -2.40 3.64
C ALA A 24 18.76 -0.96 3.09
N VAL A 25 17.80 -0.75 2.19
CA VAL A 25 17.50 0.55 1.58
C VAL A 25 16.50 1.39 2.37
N GLU A 26 15.98 0.83 3.50
CA GLU A 26 15.00 1.48 4.38
C GLU A 26 15.60 1.63 5.78
N MET A 27 15.16 0.83 6.78
CA MET A 27 15.65 0.97 8.16
C MET A 27 16.96 0.22 8.43
N SER A 28 17.33 -0.74 7.60
CA SER A 28 18.61 -1.48 7.66
C SER A 28 18.94 -2.04 9.05
N SER A 29 17.95 -2.55 9.77
CA SER A 29 18.10 -3.15 11.09
C SER A 29 18.00 -4.67 11.03
N THR A 30 18.28 -5.34 12.14
CA THR A 30 18.02 -6.77 12.32
C THR A 30 16.96 -6.99 13.39
N PRO A 31 16.26 -8.14 13.39
CA PRO A 31 15.33 -8.49 14.46
C PRO A 31 15.97 -8.40 15.87
N GLU A 32 17.18 -8.93 16.02
CA GLU A 32 17.90 -8.95 17.29
C GLU A 32 18.23 -7.54 17.77
N ARG A 33 18.70 -6.68 16.86
CA ARG A 33 19.02 -5.29 17.18
C ARG A 33 17.76 -4.51 17.56
N THR A 34 16.67 -4.71 16.83
CA THR A 34 15.38 -4.07 17.11
C THR A 34 14.87 -4.46 18.49
N VAL A 35 14.87 -5.75 18.81
CA VAL A 35 14.47 -6.25 20.14
C VAL A 35 15.37 -5.71 21.23
N ALA A 36 16.70 -5.74 21.06
CA ALA A 36 17.64 -5.20 22.02
C ALA A 36 17.43 -3.70 22.26
N THR A 37 17.11 -2.95 21.21
CA THR A 37 16.79 -1.53 21.33
C THR A 37 15.53 -1.31 22.19
N LEU A 38 14.45 -2.02 21.89
CA LEU A 38 13.20 -1.91 22.65
C LEU A 38 13.38 -2.34 24.12
N GLN A 39 14.08 -3.43 24.36
CA GLN A 39 14.37 -3.93 25.72
C GLN A 39 15.24 -2.99 26.53
N SER A 40 16.09 -2.19 25.91
CA SER A 40 16.94 -1.20 26.60
C SER A 40 16.16 0.01 27.13
N ILE A 41 14.89 0.16 26.76
CA ILE A 41 14.02 1.29 27.10
C ILE A 41 12.92 0.81 28.03
N PRO A 42 13.00 1.06 29.36
CA PRO A 42 12.08 0.49 30.35
C PRO A 42 10.60 0.79 30.08
N ASP A 43 10.29 1.96 29.56
CA ASP A 43 8.89 2.32 29.27
C ASP A 43 8.32 1.48 28.10
N TYR A 44 9.13 1.13 27.09
CA TYR A 44 8.69 0.19 26.07
C TYR A 44 8.47 -1.22 26.65
N VAL A 45 9.34 -1.70 27.55
CA VAL A 45 9.15 -2.99 28.21
C VAL A 45 7.80 -3.00 28.92
N ALA A 46 7.49 -1.97 29.71
CA ALA A 46 6.21 -1.87 30.43
C ALA A 46 5.00 -1.83 29.46
N MET A 47 5.10 -1.11 28.33
CA MET A 47 4.04 -1.06 27.32
C MET A 47 3.82 -2.42 26.64
N PHE A 48 4.89 -3.18 26.38
CA PHE A 48 4.78 -4.52 25.82
C PHE A 48 4.17 -5.51 26.82
N GLU A 49 4.54 -5.43 28.12
CA GLU A 49 3.93 -6.25 29.19
C GLU A 49 2.42 -5.99 29.31
N GLU A 50 1.99 -4.73 29.17
CA GLU A 50 0.58 -4.37 29.16
C GLU A 50 -0.15 -4.86 27.91
N ALA A 51 0.47 -4.71 26.73
CA ALA A 51 -0.16 -5.07 25.45
C ALA A 51 -0.25 -6.58 25.20
N PHE A 52 0.67 -7.37 25.77
CA PHE A 52 0.77 -8.83 25.58
C PHE A 52 0.75 -9.56 26.93
N PRO A 53 -0.36 -9.49 27.69
CA PRO A 53 -0.45 -10.06 29.02
C PRO A 53 -0.34 -11.60 28.98
N GLY A 54 0.51 -12.14 29.85
CA GLY A 54 0.72 -13.58 30.00
C GLY A 54 1.88 -14.15 29.16
N GLU A 55 2.55 -13.34 28.38
CA GLU A 55 3.83 -13.70 27.75
C GLU A 55 4.98 -13.41 28.73
N ALA A 56 5.91 -14.38 28.87
CA ALA A 56 7.04 -14.21 29.79
C ALA A 56 8.04 -13.16 29.32
N ASP A 57 8.26 -13.10 28.00
CA ASP A 57 9.15 -12.15 27.34
C ASP A 57 8.39 -11.49 26.16
N PRO A 58 7.56 -10.48 26.43
CA PRO A 58 6.67 -9.92 25.39
C PRO A 58 7.39 -9.02 24.38
N VAL A 59 8.61 -8.54 24.69
CA VAL A 59 9.38 -7.71 23.77
C VAL A 59 10.04 -8.58 22.70
N THR A 60 9.28 -8.88 21.67
CA THR A 60 9.74 -9.68 20.52
C THR A 60 9.59 -8.91 19.22
N PHE A 61 10.30 -9.33 18.18
CA PHE A 61 10.17 -8.75 16.84
C PHE A 61 8.77 -8.98 16.25
N GLU A 62 8.18 -10.15 16.54
CA GLU A 62 6.81 -10.46 16.13
C GLU A 62 5.79 -9.57 16.85
N ASN A 63 5.90 -9.36 18.16
CA ASN A 63 4.98 -8.50 18.90
C ASN A 63 5.13 -7.02 18.51
N MET A 64 6.32 -6.56 18.14
CA MET A 64 6.50 -5.25 17.54
C MET A 64 5.67 -5.15 16.24
N ALA A 65 5.78 -6.14 15.36
CA ALA A 65 5.04 -6.14 14.11
C ALA A 65 3.52 -6.23 14.32
N ARG A 66 3.06 -7.00 15.30
CA ARG A 66 1.63 -7.05 15.71
C ARG A 66 1.13 -5.70 16.24
N ALA A 67 1.97 -4.97 16.98
CA ALA A 67 1.61 -3.64 17.46
C ALA A 67 1.47 -2.65 16.29
N ILE A 68 2.35 -2.72 15.28
CA ILE A 68 2.25 -1.94 14.05
C ILE A 68 0.98 -2.30 13.29
N GLU A 69 0.70 -3.60 13.07
CA GLU A 69 -0.53 -4.08 12.44
C GLU A 69 -1.79 -3.55 13.15
N ALA A 70 -1.82 -3.60 14.49
CA ALA A 70 -2.95 -3.11 15.26
C ALA A 70 -3.17 -1.60 15.06
N PHE A 71 -2.10 -0.81 14.97
CA PHE A 71 -2.17 0.61 14.64
C PHE A 71 -2.66 0.83 13.20
N GLU A 72 -2.08 0.15 12.22
CA GLU A 72 -2.48 0.28 10.81
C GLU A 72 -3.95 -0.09 10.59
N ALA A 73 -4.48 -1.08 11.32
CA ALA A 73 -5.88 -1.47 11.27
C ALA A 73 -6.84 -0.36 11.73
N THR A 74 -6.36 0.64 12.47
CA THR A 74 -7.16 1.81 12.87
C THR A 74 -7.22 2.90 11.79
N LEU A 75 -6.32 2.86 10.80
CA LEU A 75 -6.21 3.87 9.75
C LEU A 75 -7.26 3.65 8.65
N ILE A 76 -8.52 3.74 9.02
CA ILE A 76 -9.65 3.60 8.10
C ILE A 76 -10.15 4.97 7.65
N THR A 77 -10.66 5.05 6.43
CA THR A 77 -11.11 6.28 5.77
C THR A 77 -12.56 6.13 5.30
N PRO A 78 -13.54 6.19 6.21
CA PRO A 78 -14.96 6.04 5.89
C PRO A 78 -15.55 7.29 5.21
N ASN A 79 -16.83 7.20 4.86
CA ASN A 79 -17.67 8.33 4.47
C ASN A 79 -17.24 9.06 3.19
N ALA A 80 -16.55 8.38 2.26
CA ALA A 80 -16.27 8.97 0.96
C ALA A 80 -17.58 9.44 0.28
N PRO A 81 -17.57 10.50 -0.57
CA PRO A 81 -18.75 10.92 -1.34
C PRO A 81 -19.39 9.73 -2.09
N PHE A 82 -18.58 8.86 -2.68
CA PHE A 82 -19.05 7.63 -3.32
C PHE A 82 -19.84 6.70 -2.37
N ASP A 83 -19.42 6.56 -1.11
CA ASP A 83 -20.14 5.73 -0.12
C ASP A 83 -21.51 6.29 0.19
N LYS A 84 -21.62 7.60 0.32
CA LYS A 84 -22.91 8.30 0.56
C LYS A 84 -23.83 8.12 -0.64
N TYR A 85 -23.29 8.25 -1.85
CA TYR A 85 -24.03 8.00 -3.09
C TYR A 85 -24.56 6.57 -3.16
N MET A 86 -23.71 5.58 -2.88
CA MET A 86 -24.13 4.17 -2.82
C MET A 86 -25.13 3.89 -1.70
N GLY A 87 -25.13 4.70 -0.66
CA GLY A 87 -26.12 4.69 0.43
C GLY A 87 -27.47 5.35 0.08
N GLY A 88 -27.60 5.92 -1.12
CA GLY A 88 -28.83 6.52 -1.65
C GLY A 88 -28.85 8.05 -1.63
N ASP A 89 -27.78 8.72 -1.25
CA ASP A 89 -27.65 10.17 -1.38
C ASP A 89 -27.20 10.54 -2.81
N GLU A 90 -28.15 10.71 -3.70
CA GLU A 90 -27.87 11.06 -5.08
C GLU A 90 -27.17 12.43 -5.26
N ALA A 91 -27.23 13.30 -4.26
CA ALA A 91 -26.57 14.61 -4.29
C ALA A 91 -25.10 14.54 -3.84
N ALA A 92 -24.65 13.40 -3.31
CA ALA A 92 -23.28 13.22 -2.84
C ALA A 92 -22.24 13.21 -3.95
N LEU A 93 -22.62 12.94 -5.21
CA LEU A 93 -21.75 13.03 -6.38
C LEU A 93 -22.24 14.15 -7.31
N THR A 94 -21.30 14.88 -7.88
CA THR A 94 -21.51 15.82 -8.98
C THR A 94 -21.88 15.09 -10.28
N ASP A 95 -22.34 15.81 -11.29
CA ASP A 95 -22.66 15.22 -12.59
C ASP A 95 -21.41 14.67 -13.29
N ASP A 96 -20.24 15.32 -13.15
CA ASP A 96 -18.98 14.83 -13.70
C ASP A 96 -18.51 13.55 -13.00
N GLU A 97 -18.63 13.43 -11.68
CA GLU A 97 -18.30 12.23 -10.92
C GLU A 97 -19.22 11.06 -11.30
N LYS A 98 -20.51 11.32 -11.51
CA LYS A 98 -21.45 10.30 -12.02
C LYS A 98 -21.14 9.87 -13.44
N ALA A 99 -20.78 10.81 -14.33
CA ALA A 99 -20.34 10.51 -15.67
C ALA A 99 -19.04 9.67 -15.65
N GLY A 100 -18.10 10.03 -14.77
CA GLY A 100 -16.84 9.27 -14.55
C GLY A 100 -17.11 7.86 -14.02
N LEU A 101 -18.02 7.69 -13.08
CA LEU A 101 -18.45 6.37 -12.60
C LEU A 101 -19.02 5.52 -13.74
N ALA A 102 -19.89 6.09 -14.56
CA ALA A 102 -20.45 5.38 -15.72
C ALA A 102 -19.37 4.96 -16.70
N LEU A 103 -18.43 5.87 -17.04
CA LEU A 103 -17.29 5.55 -17.91
C LEU A 103 -16.38 4.48 -17.31
N PHE A 104 -16.13 4.52 -15.99
CA PHE A 104 -15.35 3.52 -15.26
C PHE A 104 -15.98 2.11 -15.39
N MET A 105 -17.30 2.02 -15.25
CA MET A 105 -18.04 0.76 -15.42
C MET A 105 -18.07 0.31 -16.87
N ASP A 106 -18.46 1.16 -17.79
CA ASP A 106 -18.65 0.85 -19.20
C ASP A 106 -17.34 0.52 -19.92
N SER A 107 -16.25 1.09 -19.44
CA SER A 107 -14.90 0.78 -19.94
C SER A 107 -14.38 -0.57 -19.48
N GLY A 108 -14.96 -1.17 -18.44
CA GLY A 108 -14.57 -2.47 -17.92
C GLY A 108 -13.57 -2.42 -16.76
N CYS A 109 -13.30 -1.25 -16.18
CA CYS A 109 -12.38 -1.11 -15.03
C CYS A 109 -12.83 -1.94 -13.83
N THR A 110 -14.16 -2.09 -13.65
CA THR A 110 -14.78 -2.89 -12.57
C THR A 110 -14.45 -4.38 -12.64
N ALA A 111 -13.95 -4.89 -13.77
CA ALA A 111 -13.52 -6.29 -13.87
C ALA A 111 -12.37 -6.63 -12.91
N CYS A 112 -11.49 -5.65 -12.66
CA CYS A 112 -10.36 -5.77 -11.73
C CYS A 112 -10.57 -4.92 -10.47
N HIS A 113 -11.10 -3.70 -10.64
CA HIS A 113 -11.36 -2.75 -9.56
C HIS A 113 -12.81 -2.84 -9.06
N GLY A 114 -13.19 -4.01 -8.52
CA GLY A 114 -14.51 -4.28 -7.94
C GLY A 114 -14.47 -4.42 -6.42
N GLY A 115 -15.65 -4.62 -5.82
CA GLY A 115 -15.82 -4.80 -4.39
C GLY A 115 -15.72 -3.50 -3.58
N ILE A 116 -15.84 -3.61 -2.26
CA ILE A 116 -15.89 -2.44 -1.35
C ILE A 116 -14.62 -1.58 -1.39
N LEU A 117 -13.48 -2.17 -1.68
CA LEU A 117 -12.18 -1.49 -1.76
C LEU A 117 -11.86 -1.01 -3.18
N LEU A 118 -12.66 -1.35 -4.18
CA LEU A 118 -12.38 -1.12 -5.60
C LEU A 118 -10.96 -1.62 -5.98
N GLY A 119 -10.66 -2.86 -5.63
CA GLY A 119 -9.37 -3.52 -5.84
C GLY A 119 -8.96 -4.39 -4.65
N GLY A 120 -7.71 -4.80 -4.60
CA GLY A 120 -7.10 -5.54 -3.50
C GLY A 120 -7.46 -7.03 -3.42
N SER A 121 -8.25 -7.57 -4.36
CA SER A 121 -8.82 -8.92 -4.29
C SER A 121 -8.28 -9.90 -5.34
N SER A 122 -7.42 -9.46 -6.24
CA SER A 122 -6.85 -10.30 -7.30
C SER A 122 -5.47 -9.82 -7.74
N TYR A 123 -4.75 -10.68 -8.45
CA TYR A 123 -3.55 -10.32 -9.19
C TYR A 123 -3.89 -10.24 -10.67
N GLN A 124 -3.35 -9.24 -11.36
CA GLN A 124 -3.55 -9.06 -12.78
C GLN A 124 -2.24 -8.67 -13.46
N ARG A 125 -2.04 -9.18 -14.67
CA ARG A 125 -0.89 -8.81 -15.48
C ARG A 125 -0.99 -7.35 -15.88
N PHE A 126 0.02 -6.55 -15.54
CA PHE A 126 0.11 -5.17 -16.01
C PHE A 126 0.59 -5.12 -17.46
N GLY A 127 -0.07 -4.32 -18.29
CA GLY A 127 0.19 -4.30 -19.72
C GLY A 127 -0.42 -5.50 -20.47
N ALA A 128 -1.60 -5.94 -20.07
CA ALA A 128 -2.29 -7.09 -20.66
C ALA A 128 -2.60 -6.92 -22.15
N VAL A 129 -2.89 -5.70 -22.60
CA VAL A 129 -3.24 -5.37 -24.00
C VAL A 129 -2.12 -4.64 -24.71
N ARG A 130 -1.55 -3.62 -24.06
CA ARG A 130 -0.46 -2.81 -24.64
C ARG A 130 0.65 -2.66 -23.59
N ASN A 131 1.90 -2.90 -23.99
CA ASN A 131 3.04 -2.70 -23.09
C ASN A 131 3.15 -1.20 -22.73
N PRO A 132 3.16 -0.85 -21.43
CA PRO A 132 3.20 0.55 -20.99
C PRO A 132 4.60 1.19 -21.10
N GLY A 133 5.60 0.45 -21.52
CA GLY A 133 6.99 0.91 -21.62
C GLY A 133 7.86 0.49 -20.43
N VAL A 134 9.17 0.54 -20.65
CA VAL A 134 10.18 0.08 -19.70
C VAL A 134 10.22 0.87 -18.39
N GLU A 135 9.82 2.13 -18.42
CA GLU A 135 9.74 2.98 -17.22
C GLU A 135 8.66 2.52 -16.23
N LEU A 136 7.57 1.94 -16.75
CA LEU A 136 6.45 1.45 -15.97
C LEU A 136 6.42 -0.07 -15.80
N LEU A 137 7.19 -0.79 -16.62
CA LEU A 137 7.31 -2.25 -16.58
C LEU A 137 8.77 -2.65 -16.84
N PRO A 138 9.66 -2.37 -15.87
CA PRO A 138 11.08 -2.72 -16.01
C PRO A 138 11.27 -4.24 -16.03
N PRO A 139 12.20 -4.77 -16.84
CA PRO A 139 12.39 -6.22 -17.03
C PRO A 139 12.81 -6.97 -15.76
N GLU A 140 13.47 -6.29 -14.84
CA GLU A 140 13.92 -6.85 -13.56
C GLU A 140 12.80 -7.03 -12.54
N ASP A 141 11.71 -6.21 -12.63
CA ASP A 141 10.54 -6.37 -11.79
C ASP A 141 9.47 -7.19 -12.52
N ARG A 142 9.53 -8.48 -12.30
CA ARG A 142 8.59 -9.44 -12.90
C ARG A 142 7.32 -9.65 -12.05
N GLY A 143 7.10 -8.77 -11.06
CA GLY A 143 5.94 -8.80 -10.18
C GLY A 143 5.85 -10.12 -9.39
N ARG A 144 4.65 -10.69 -9.29
CA ARG A 144 4.39 -11.91 -8.52
C ARG A 144 5.24 -13.12 -8.92
N PHE A 145 5.71 -13.19 -10.17
CA PHE A 145 6.66 -14.22 -10.58
C PHE A 145 7.89 -14.28 -9.67
N ASN A 146 8.38 -13.15 -9.17
CA ASN A 146 9.53 -13.11 -8.27
C ASN A 146 9.26 -13.82 -6.92
N VAL A 147 8.00 -14.00 -6.56
CA VAL A 147 7.56 -14.71 -5.35
C VAL A 147 7.25 -16.18 -5.63
N THR A 148 6.53 -16.46 -6.72
CA THR A 148 5.99 -17.80 -6.99
C THR A 148 6.86 -18.65 -7.90
N GLY A 149 7.64 -18.03 -8.80
CA GLY A 149 8.34 -18.71 -9.87
C GLY A 149 7.43 -19.28 -10.98
N ASP A 150 6.11 -19.04 -10.89
CA ASP A 150 5.16 -19.50 -11.91
C ASP A 150 5.13 -18.53 -13.09
N ALA A 151 5.34 -19.04 -14.30
CA ALA A 151 5.34 -18.24 -15.52
C ALA A 151 4.00 -17.53 -15.79
N THR A 152 2.89 -18.03 -15.26
CA THR A 152 1.58 -17.38 -15.38
C THR A 152 1.46 -16.10 -14.54
N ASP A 153 2.31 -15.96 -13.53
CA ASP A 153 2.39 -14.79 -12.66
C ASP A 153 3.36 -13.70 -13.17
N GLU A 154 3.94 -13.88 -14.37
CA GLU A 154 4.89 -12.92 -14.93
C GLU A 154 4.22 -11.57 -15.19
N TYR A 155 4.78 -10.51 -14.57
CA TYR A 155 4.24 -9.15 -14.56
C TYR A 155 2.83 -9.04 -13.98
N ALA A 156 2.40 -10.03 -13.20
CA ALA A 156 1.19 -9.92 -12.40
C ALA A 156 1.47 -9.14 -11.11
N PHE A 157 0.62 -8.18 -10.82
CA PHE A 157 0.66 -7.37 -9.60
C PHE A 157 -0.71 -7.43 -8.93
N LYS A 158 -0.71 -7.27 -7.61
CA LYS A 158 -1.96 -7.09 -6.87
C LYS A 158 -2.69 -5.86 -7.41
N VAL A 159 -3.95 -6.01 -7.79
CA VAL A 159 -4.77 -4.88 -8.19
C VAL A 159 -4.86 -3.89 -7.03
N PRO A 160 -4.37 -2.66 -7.19
CA PRO A 160 -4.37 -1.72 -6.07
C PRO A 160 -5.78 -1.31 -5.69
N VAL A 161 -5.96 -1.02 -4.41
CA VAL A 161 -7.17 -0.39 -3.87
C VAL A 161 -7.26 1.02 -4.42
N LEU A 162 -8.44 1.43 -4.87
CA LEU A 162 -8.68 2.78 -5.38
C LEU A 162 -9.23 3.75 -4.33
N ARG A 163 -9.59 3.26 -3.13
CA ARG A 163 -9.95 4.14 -2.02
C ARG A 163 -8.78 5.06 -1.69
N ASN A 164 -9.03 6.37 -1.56
CA ASN A 164 -8.04 7.42 -1.35
C ASN A 164 -6.96 7.55 -2.43
N VAL A 165 -7.18 7.02 -3.63
CA VAL A 165 -6.17 7.02 -4.69
C VAL A 165 -5.69 8.44 -5.03
N GLU A 166 -6.53 9.46 -4.89
CA GLU A 166 -6.18 10.88 -5.04
C GLU A 166 -4.98 11.30 -4.16
N LEU A 167 -4.87 10.72 -2.96
CA LEU A 167 -3.87 11.08 -1.95
C LEU A 167 -2.61 10.20 -1.98
N THR A 168 -2.53 9.22 -2.87
CA THR A 168 -1.50 8.18 -2.84
C THR A 168 -0.52 8.22 -4.01
N ALA A 169 -0.32 9.40 -4.60
CA ALA A 169 0.78 9.60 -5.56
C ALA A 169 2.15 9.36 -4.88
N PRO A 170 3.17 8.86 -5.60
CA PRO A 170 3.17 8.48 -7.02
C PRO A 170 2.50 7.12 -7.29
N TYR A 171 2.03 6.94 -8.52
CA TYR A 171 1.24 5.78 -8.95
C TYR A 171 2.09 4.68 -9.57
N PHE A 172 1.49 3.46 -9.64
CA PHE A 172 2.08 2.19 -10.05
C PHE A 172 3.18 1.69 -9.09
N HIS A 173 3.59 0.43 -9.27
CA HIS A 173 4.64 -0.22 -8.49
C HIS A 173 6.02 0.46 -8.66
N THR A 174 6.23 1.16 -9.77
CA THR A 174 7.46 1.91 -10.04
C THR A 174 7.47 3.33 -9.47
N GLY A 175 6.32 3.88 -9.09
CA GLY A 175 6.20 5.25 -8.59
C GLY A 175 6.60 6.33 -9.60
N LYS A 176 6.45 6.06 -10.91
CA LYS A 176 6.92 6.98 -11.96
C LYS A 176 5.87 7.96 -12.45
N VAL A 177 4.61 7.78 -12.08
CA VAL A 177 3.50 8.66 -12.48
C VAL A 177 3.00 9.44 -11.28
N TRP A 178 2.93 10.75 -11.40
CA TRP A 178 2.53 11.64 -10.29
C TRP A 178 1.10 12.17 -10.43
N GLU A 179 0.58 12.22 -11.64
CA GLU A 179 -0.74 12.76 -11.93
C GLU A 179 -1.76 11.63 -12.07
N LEU A 180 -2.87 11.71 -11.32
CA LEU A 180 -3.92 10.69 -11.34
C LEU A 180 -4.53 10.51 -12.73
N GLY A 181 -4.79 11.60 -13.45
CA GLY A 181 -5.29 11.57 -14.83
C GLY A 181 -4.34 10.87 -15.80
N GLU A 182 -3.02 11.02 -15.62
CA GLU A 182 -2.02 10.28 -16.39
C GLU A 182 -2.08 8.79 -16.08
N SER A 183 -2.24 8.42 -14.81
CA SER A 183 -2.39 7.00 -14.43
C SER A 183 -3.63 6.36 -15.04
N VAL A 184 -4.74 7.09 -15.13
CA VAL A 184 -5.96 6.65 -15.83
C VAL A 184 -5.69 6.44 -17.32
N ALA A 185 -4.97 7.36 -17.97
CA ALA A 185 -4.60 7.22 -19.40
C ALA A 185 -3.73 5.98 -19.64
N VAL A 186 -2.73 5.75 -18.78
CA VAL A 186 -1.87 4.54 -18.82
C VAL A 186 -2.70 3.28 -18.67
N MET A 187 -3.61 3.22 -17.69
CA MET A 187 -4.46 2.06 -17.45
C MET A 187 -5.41 1.81 -18.62
N GLY A 188 -6.02 2.87 -19.19
CA GLY A 188 -6.84 2.75 -20.38
C GLY A 188 -6.08 2.12 -21.54
N ALA A 189 -4.89 2.62 -21.84
CA ALA A 189 -4.06 2.12 -22.92
C ALA A 189 -3.52 0.70 -22.64
N ALA A 190 -2.94 0.48 -21.46
CA ALA A 190 -2.22 -0.75 -21.16
C ALA A 190 -3.14 -1.94 -20.87
N GLN A 191 -4.24 -1.73 -20.17
CA GLN A 191 -5.15 -2.81 -19.76
C GLN A 191 -6.34 -3.01 -20.67
N LEU A 192 -6.85 -1.93 -21.28
CA LEU A 192 -8.10 -1.95 -22.06
C LEU A 192 -7.88 -1.69 -23.55
N GLY A 193 -6.69 -1.24 -23.96
CA GLY A 193 -6.41 -0.82 -25.34
C GLY A 193 -7.20 0.42 -25.76
N LYS A 194 -7.67 1.22 -24.79
CA LYS A 194 -8.45 2.45 -25.00
C LYS A 194 -7.56 3.67 -24.82
N ASP A 195 -7.67 4.60 -25.75
CA ASP A 195 -7.10 5.94 -25.62
C ASP A 195 -8.27 6.88 -25.28
N PHE A 196 -8.43 7.25 -24.03
CA PHE A 196 -9.49 8.13 -23.56
C PHE A 196 -9.26 9.58 -24.04
N THR A 197 -10.34 10.29 -24.34
CA THR A 197 -10.30 11.72 -24.59
C THR A 197 -9.94 12.52 -23.33
N PRO A 198 -9.47 13.76 -23.44
CA PRO A 198 -9.22 14.61 -22.27
C PRO A 198 -10.44 14.79 -21.37
N GLU A 199 -11.64 14.84 -21.92
CA GLU A 199 -12.89 14.94 -21.16
C GLU A 199 -13.19 13.66 -20.39
N GLU A 200 -13.09 12.49 -21.03
CA GLU A 200 -13.26 11.19 -20.38
C GLU A 200 -12.23 10.99 -19.24
N LEU A 201 -10.97 11.37 -19.45
CA LEU A 201 -9.93 11.34 -18.42
C LEU A 201 -10.30 12.23 -17.23
N ALA A 202 -10.80 13.45 -17.49
CA ALA A 202 -11.21 14.37 -16.44
C ALA A 202 -12.39 13.80 -15.63
N GLN A 203 -13.38 13.21 -16.29
CA GLN A 203 -14.54 12.62 -15.62
C GLN A 203 -14.17 11.39 -14.80
N ILE A 204 -13.37 10.46 -15.34
CA ILE A 204 -12.90 9.28 -14.58
C ILE A 204 -12.06 9.74 -13.38
N THR A 205 -11.17 10.72 -13.55
CA THR A 205 -10.38 11.29 -12.47
C THR A 205 -11.27 11.91 -11.39
N SER A 206 -12.29 12.65 -11.79
CA SER A 206 -13.28 13.23 -10.87
C SER A 206 -13.98 12.14 -10.04
N PHE A 207 -14.43 11.06 -10.68
CA PHE A 207 -14.97 9.90 -9.96
C PHE A 207 -13.97 9.32 -8.96
N LEU A 208 -12.71 9.12 -9.36
CA LEU A 208 -11.69 8.58 -8.47
C LEU A 208 -11.42 9.47 -7.25
N ASN A 209 -11.52 10.79 -7.39
CA ASN A 209 -11.42 11.73 -6.27
C ASN A 209 -12.57 11.56 -5.27
N SER A 210 -13.78 11.20 -5.75
CA SER A 210 -14.93 10.92 -4.88
C SER A 210 -14.76 9.68 -3.99
N LEU A 211 -13.69 8.89 -4.19
CA LEU A 211 -13.34 7.74 -3.37
C LEU A 211 -12.50 8.11 -2.13
N THR A 212 -12.17 9.38 -1.95
CA THR A 212 -11.43 9.90 -0.80
C THR A 212 -12.38 10.04 0.40
N GLY A 213 -12.11 9.29 1.46
CA GLY A 213 -12.90 9.30 2.70
C GLY A 213 -12.35 10.25 3.75
N ASP A 214 -13.01 10.29 4.91
CA ASP A 214 -12.56 11.04 6.07
C ASP A 214 -11.20 10.49 6.52
N GLN A 215 -10.20 11.37 6.67
CA GLN A 215 -8.87 10.94 7.09
C GLN A 215 -8.85 10.68 8.59
N PRO A 216 -8.15 9.63 9.07
CA PRO A 216 -8.09 9.31 10.48
C PRO A 216 -7.34 10.41 11.25
N GLU A 217 -7.88 10.80 12.41
CA GLU A 217 -7.16 11.63 13.37
C GLU A 217 -6.22 10.73 14.18
N VAL A 218 -4.93 11.06 14.17
CA VAL A 218 -3.89 10.31 14.89
C VAL A 218 -3.32 11.17 15.99
N ASP A 219 -3.46 10.72 17.24
CA ASP A 219 -2.77 11.31 18.37
C ASP A 219 -1.32 10.83 18.40
N TYR A 220 -0.38 11.77 18.28
CA TYR A 220 1.04 11.46 18.35
C TYR A 220 1.47 11.28 19.81
N PRO A 221 1.88 10.08 20.24
CA PRO A 221 2.32 9.85 21.61
C PRO A 221 3.67 10.52 21.87
N VAL A 222 3.92 10.83 23.13
CA VAL A 222 5.29 11.13 23.59
C VAL A 222 6.04 9.80 23.63
N LEU A 223 7.07 9.68 22.80
CA LEU A 223 7.84 8.45 22.72
C LEU A 223 8.70 8.23 23.97
N PRO A 224 8.86 7.00 24.45
CA PRO A 224 9.80 6.64 25.50
C PRO A 224 11.23 7.10 25.21
N VAL A 225 11.93 7.55 26.23
CA VAL A 225 13.28 8.08 26.10
C VAL A 225 14.30 6.94 26.14
N HIS A 226 15.23 6.93 25.19
CA HIS A 226 16.33 5.99 25.20
C HIS A 226 17.26 6.20 26.40
N THR A 227 17.92 5.13 26.83
CA THR A 227 18.87 5.12 27.95
C THR A 227 20.32 5.14 27.45
N ALA A 228 21.27 5.20 28.38
CA ALA A 228 22.70 5.07 28.04
C ALA A 228 23.07 3.69 27.46
N ASP A 229 22.25 2.67 27.76
CA ASP A 229 22.44 1.28 27.30
C ASP A 229 21.76 1.01 25.94
N THR A 230 21.00 1.97 25.41
CA THR A 230 20.31 1.80 24.13
C THR A 230 21.34 1.70 22.99
N PRO A 231 21.26 0.65 22.14
CA PRO A 231 22.17 0.48 21.02
C PRO A 231 22.18 1.70 20.11
N GLN A 232 23.35 2.29 19.91
CA GLN A 232 23.47 3.45 19.04
C GLN A 232 23.22 3.06 17.58
N PRO A 233 22.61 3.94 16.77
CA PRO A 233 22.45 3.70 15.34
C PRO A 233 23.80 3.40 14.69
N ASP A 234 23.85 2.33 13.87
CA ASP A 234 25.00 2.02 13.05
C ASP A 234 24.61 2.18 11.58
N PRO A 235 25.02 3.27 10.93
CA PRO A 235 24.62 3.54 9.55
C PRO A 235 25.22 2.55 8.53
N TRP A 236 26.12 1.67 8.97
CA TRP A 236 26.79 0.70 8.10
C TRP A 236 26.25 -0.73 8.24
N VAL A 237 25.36 -0.99 9.20
CA VAL A 237 24.69 -2.28 9.33
C VAL A 237 23.78 -2.48 8.12
N GLY A 238 24.02 -3.53 7.35
CA GLY A 238 23.25 -3.87 6.15
C GLY A 238 23.80 -3.31 4.83
N VAL A 239 24.72 -2.35 4.85
CA VAL A 239 25.55 -2.07 3.67
C VAL A 239 26.60 -3.18 3.60
N GLY A 240 26.20 -4.32 3.03
CA GLY A 240 27.08 -5.46 2.88
C GLY A 240 28.44 -5.01 2.35
N ALA A 241 29.50 -5.57 2.88
CA ALA A 241 30.82 -5.53 2.28
C ALA A 241 30.75 -6.16 0.88
N GLY A 242 30.12 -5.44 -0.04
CA GLY A 242 30.16 -5.70 -1.48
C GLY A 242 31.58 -5.40 -1.89
N SER A 243 32.31 -6.46 -2.15
CA SER A 243 33.63 -6.53 -2.79
C SER A 243 33.94 -5.33 -3.68
N HIS A 244 34.97 -4.59 -3.28
CA HIS A 244 35.73 -3.75 -4.19
C HIS A 244 36.33 -4.56 -5.32
#